data_7b3f03ded2c73255608a775454920dec
#
_entry.id   7b3f03ded2c73255608a775454920dec
#
_cell.length_a   1.000
_cell.length_b   1.000
_cell.length_c   1.000
_cell.angle_alpha   90.00
_cell.angle_beta   90.00
_cell.angle_gamma   90.00
#
_symmetry.space_group_name_H-M   'P 1'
#
loop_
_entity.id
_entity.type
_entity.pdbx_description
1 polymer ?
#
loop_
_entity_poly.entity_id
_entity_poly.type
_entity_poly.pdbx_seq_one_letter_code
_entity_poly.pdbx_strand_id
1 'polypeptide(L)'
;MKISADAALVPDASFVPTSHRGLTYPFGHVGPEPQQTMPVADGLRWVRLVVPGPLRHINCWLIDDEDAAGPGAALVDTGMNLEPTRDDWKAMFGSSESGGGALDGVRLTRVIGTHMHPDHIGLAGWMCDHHGCPLEMTRGEWLTARMLAADARDAVPDEMIAFWRAAGWDAEAIERGKARGWSGFRRIITPLPLGYRRLVDGQVLTIGGRRWQIVTGNGHSPEHACLLDAERGILISGDQVLPRISSNISLGVTEPEGDPLGDWLDSLAKLKQLPADLTVLPSHGDVFTGLHVRLDALDREHRDRLDELEVFIGEAPRRSVDCFGRLFRRAIGPELLGMATGESLAHLRRLEVEGRAVKDVVDGVWWYRKAA
;
A
#
# COMPACT_ATOMS: atom_id res chain seq x y z
N MET A 1 8.56 1.08 29.17
CA MET A 1 9.87 0.43 29.00
C MET A 1 10.67 1.36 28.09
N LYS A 2 11.77 1.98 28.53
CA LYS A 2 12.61 2.81 27.64
C LYS A 2 13.28 1.86 26.66
N ILE A 3 13.03 2.05 25.37
CA ILE A 3 13.73 1.36 24.29
C ILE A 3 15.20 1.78 24.39
N SER A 4 16.11 0.81 24.40
CA SER A 4 17.56 1.09 24.38
C SER A 4 17.88 1.79 23.06
N ALA A 5 18.49 2.95 23.12
CA ALA A 5 18.88 3.77 21.96
C ALA A 5 20.00 3.14 21.11
N ASP A 6 20.45 1.93 21.43
CA ASP A 6 21.65 1.30 20.84
C ASP A 6 21.38 0.29 19.72
N ALA A 7 20.11 0.07 19.33
CA ALA A 7 19.78 -0.72 18.12
C ALA A 7 19.61 0.23 16.91
N ALA A 8 20.54 1.14 16.76
CA ALA A 8 20.44 2.26 15.85
C ALA A 8 20.37 1.83 14.39
N LEU A 9 19.53 2.55 13.63
CA LEU A 9 19.71 2.74 12.19
C LEU A 9 21.20 2.88 11.87
N VAL A 10 21.60 2.42 10.71
CA VAL A 10 22.96 2.63 10.17
C VAL A 10 22.96 3.82 9.18
N PRO A 11 22.57 5.06 9.55
CA PRO A 11 23.07 6.19 8.81
C PRO A 11 24.49 6.37 9.29
N ASP A 12 25.45 6.12 8.42
CA ASP A 12 26.81 6.58 8.68
C ASP A 12 26.85 8.12 8.62
N ALA A 13 27.97 8.72 8.98
CA ALA A 13 28.15 10.18 8.99
C ALA A 13 27.97 10.84 7.60
N SER A 14 27.73 10.08 6.52
CA SER A 14 27.50 10.58 5.16
C SER A 14 26.06 11.05 4.93
N PHE A 15 25.08 10.60 5.77
CA PHE A 15 23.69 11.02 5.64
C PHE A 15 23.41 12.28 6.45
N VAL A 16 22.82 13.29 5.80
CA VAL A 16 22.35 14.52 6.45
C VAL A 16 20.86 14.40 6.74
N PRO A 17 20.44 14.20 7.99
CA PRO A 17 19.03 14.16 8.34
C PRO A 17 18.32 15.45 7.94
N THR A 18 17.09 15.32 7.42
CA THR A 18 16.23 16.47 7.10
C THR A 18 14.92 16.37 7.88
N SER A 19 14.24 17.51 8.06
CA SER A 19 12.95 17.54 8.74
C SER A 19 11.93 18.29 7.90
N HIS A 20 10.68 17.76 7.84
CA HIS A 20 9.58 18.38 7.14
C HIS A 20 8.25 18.04 7.83
N ARG A 21 7.43 19.05 8.14
CA ARG A 21 6.09 18.89 8.77
C ARG A 21 6.09 18.02 10.05
N GLY A 22 7.13 18.17 10.88
CA GLY A 22 7.27 17.44 12.14
C GLY A 22 7.76 16.00 12.00
N LEU A 23 8.09 15.55 10.78
CA LEU A 23 8.78 14.29 10.54
C LEU A 23 10.27 14.53 10.35
N THR A 24 11.09 13.59 10.81
CA THR A 24 12.53 13.58 10.55
C THR A 24 12.86 12.41 9.60
N TYR A 25 13.69 12.67 8.62
CA TYR A 25 14.15 11.71 7.61
C TYR A 25 15.62 11.42 7.88
N PRO A 26 15.96 10.31 8.55
CA PRO A 26 17.33 10.02 9.02
C PRO A 26 18.32 9.85 7.87
N PHE A 27 17.87 9.37 6.72
CA PHE A 27 18.69 9.24 5.50
C PHE A 27 18.52 10.45 4.55
N GLY A 28 17.89 11.55 4.99
CA GLY A 28 17.52 12.65 4.11
C GLY A 28 16.56 12.19 3.01
N HIS A 29 16.92 12.49 1.77
CA HIS A 29 16.18 12.05 0.56
C HIS A 29 16.97 11.03 -0.27
N VAL A 30 17.98 10.41 0.36
CA VAL A 30 18.82 9.39 -0.27
C VAL A 30 18.14 8.03 -0.10
N GLY A 31 18.18 7.23 -1.16
CA GLY A 31 17.73 5.84 -1.17
C GLY A 31 18.69 4.98 -1.98
N PRO A 32 18.48 3.67 -2.05
CA PRO A 32 19.31 2.79 -2.85
C PRO A 32 19.37 3.25 -4.31
N GLU A 33 20.55 3.18 -4.89
CA GLU A 33 20.74 3.31 -6.34
C GLU A 33 20.09 2.11 -7.06
N PRO A 34 19.71 2.27 -8.34
CA PRO A 34 19.16 1.14 -9.12
C PRO A 34 20.05 -0.10 -9.02
N GLN A 35 19.43 -1.26 -8.85
CA GLN A 35 20.10 -2.56 -8.73
C GLN A 35 21.08 -2.67 -7.54
N GLN A 36 20.96 -1.80 -6.55
CA GLN A 36 21.75 -1.84 -5.32
C GLN A 36 20.85 -2.04 -4.09
N THR A 37 21.47 -2.44 -3.00
CA THR A 37 20.84 -2.46 -1.67
C THR A 37 21.49 -1.43 -0.78
N MET A 38 20.72 -0.86 0.15
CA MET A 38 21.24 0.08 1.16
C MET A 38 20.94 -0.46 2.55
N PRO A 39 21.94 -0.60 3.44
CA PRO A 39 21.69 -1.01 4.82
C PRO A 39 20.93 0.09 5.56
N VAL A 40 19.88 -0.32 6.31
CA VAL A 40 19.06 0.59 7.14
C VAL A 40 19.29 0.33 8.62
N ALA A 41 19.42 -0.95 8.98
CA ALA A 41 19.78 -1.41 10.31
C ALA A 41 20.53 -2.73 10.19
N ASP A 42 21.07 -3.25 11.30
CA ASP A 42 21.74 -4.54 11.31
C ASP A 42 20.79 -5.65 10.79
N GLY A 43 21.20 -6.36 9.74
CA GLY A 43 20.42 -7.39 9.07
C GLY A 43 19.17 -6.89 8.34
N LEU A 44 19.06 -5.58 8.02
CA LEU A 44 17.93 -5.00 7.30
C LEU A 44 18.43 -4.10 6.16
N ARG A 45 18.06 -4.44 4.94
CA ARG A 45 18.47 -3.76 3.70
C ARG A 45 17.27 -3.24 2.93
N TRP A 46 17.43 -2.09 2.34
CA TRP A 46 16.48 -1.38 1.50
C TRP A 46 16.78 -1.60 0.03
N VAL A 47 15.77 -1.96 -0.75
CA VAL A 47 15.78 -2.00 -2.21
C VAL A 47 14.72 -1.03 -2.71
N ARG A 48 15.02 -0.30 -3.78
CA ARG A 48 14.08 0.62 -4.42
C ARG A 48 13.90 0.23 -5.88
N LEU A 49 12.65 0.01 -6.28
CA LEU A 49 12.26 -0.39 -7.63
C LEU A 49 11.39 0.68 -8.27
N VAL A 50 11.42 0.78 -9.59
CA VAL A 50 10.64 1.78 -10.33
C VAL A 50 9.16 1.38 -10.39
N VAL A 51 8.29 2.35 -10.13
CA VAL A 51 6.84 2.25 -10.34
C VAL A 51 6.41 3.35 -11.32
N PRO A 52 5.63 3.03 -12.37
CA PRO A 52 5.09 4.02 -13.28
C PRO A 52 4.18 5.04 -12.59
N GLY A 53 4.17 6.26 -13.11
CA GLY A 53 3.26 7.30 -12.65
C GLY A 53 3.76 8.10 -11.45
N PRO A 54 2.84 8.67 -10.65
CA PRO A 54 3.20 9.64 -9.61
C PRO A 54 4.01 9.09 -8.44
N LEU A 55 3.88 7.81 -8.12
CA LEU A 55 4.59 7.15 -7.02
C LEU A 55 6.09 7.02 -7.31
N ARG A 56 6.46 6.84 -8.59
CA ARG A 56 7.84 6.74 -9.11
C ARG A 56 8.61 5.51 -8.65
N HIS A 57 8.46 5.07 -7.41
CA HIS A 57 9.18 3.92 -6.85
C HIS A 57 8.37 3.21 -5.76
N ILE A 58 8.76 1.97 -5.52
CA ILE A 58 8.40 1.20 -4.33
C ILE A 58 9.67 0.81 -3.59
N ASN A 59 9.62 0.82 -2.27
CA ASN A 59 10.65 0.31 -1.38
C ASN A 59 10.29 -1.13 -0.97
N CYS A 60 11.22 -2.04 -1.20
CA CYS A 60 11.16 -3.42 -0.72
C CYS A 60 12.22 -3.61 0.36
N TRP A 61 11.96 -4.51 1.32
CA TRP A 61 12.83 -4.69 2.47
C TRP A 61 13.33 -6.12 2.54
N LEU A 62 14.64 -6.29 2.65
CA LEU A 62 15.29 -7.57 2.88
C LEU A 62 15.71 -7.64 4.34
N ILE A 63 15.22 -8.66 5.06
CA ILE A 63 15.58 -8.95 6.44
C ILE A 63 16.44 -10.22 6.40
N ASP A 64 17.68 -10.15 6.88
CA ASP A 64 18.52 -11.34 6.98
C ASP A 64 17.78 -12.41 7.80
N ASP A 65 17.78 -13.63 7.32
CA ASP A 65 17.00 -14.74 7.88
C ASP A 65 17.74 -16.07 7.68
N GLU A 66 17.28 -17.11 8.36
CA GLU A 66 17.76 -18.47 8.15
C GLU A 66 16.61 -19.48 8.25
N ASP A 67 16.72 -20.57 7.54
CA ASP A 67 15.83 -21.72 7.66
C ASP A 67 16.63 -23.04 7.67
N ALA A 68 15.96 -24.16 7.57
CA ALA A 68 16.60 -25.48 7.61
C ALA A 68 17.66 -25.69 6.48
N ALA A 69 17.62 -24.92 5.42
CA ALA A 69 18.61 -24.96 4.33
C ALA A 69 19.79 -23.98 4.55
N GLY A 70 19.79 -23.21 5.63
CA GLY A 70 20.86 -22.29 6.01
C GLY A 70 20.50 -20.82 5.85
N PRO A 71 21.52 -19.92 5.83
CA PRO A 71 21.33 -18.48 5.74
C PRO A 71 20.62 -18.04 4.46
N GLY A 72 19.88 -16.95 4.55
CA GLY A 72 19.15 -16.31 3.45
C GLY A 72 18.55 -14.98 3.87
N ALA A 73 17.45 -14.57 3.25
CA ALA A 73 16.73 -13.36 3.60
C ALA A 73 15.21 -13.55 3.43
N ALA A 74 14.43 -12.90 4.27
CA ALA A 74 13.01 -12.65 4.03
C ALA A 74 12.86 -11.38 3.20
N LEU A 75 12.05 -11.44 2.14
CA LEU A 75 11.76 -10.30 1.28
C LEU A 75 10.36 -9.78 1.59
N VAL A 76 10.22 -8.49 1.94
CA VAL A 76 8.94 -7.81 2.13
C VAL A 76 8.66 -6.96 0.89
N ASP A 77 7.58 -7.29 0.18
CA ASP A 77 7.15 -6.79 -1.12
C ASP A 77 8.15 -7.04 -2.26
N THR A 78 7.69 -6.97 -3.52
CA THR A 78 8.45 -7.50 -4.66
C THR A 78 8.47 -6.60 -5.89
N GLY A 79 7.69 -5.52 -5.88
CA GLY A 79 7.52 -4.67 -7.05
C GLY A 79 6.50 -5.23 -8.06
N MET A 80 6.14 -4.38 -9.02
CA MET A 80 5.19 -4.67 -10.08
C MET A 80 5.79 -5.63 -11.12
N ASN A 81 4.97 -6.50 -11.70
CA ASN A 81 5.39 -7.40 -12.76
C ASN A 81 5.60 -6.66 -14.10
N LEU A 82 6.66 -5.88 -14.17
CA LEU A 82 7.13 -5.17 -15.36
C LEU A 82 8.53 -5.66 -15.76
N GLU A 83 8.85 -5.52 -17.04
CA GLU A 83 10.16 -5.93 -17.55
C GLU A 83 11.33 -5.25 -16.80
N PRO A 84 11.35 -3.91 -16.59
CA PRO A 84 12.43 -3.27 -15.85
C PRO A 84 12.58 -3.80 -14.43
N THR A 85 11.48 -4.02 -13.71
CA THR A 85 11.50 -4.55 -12.34
C THR A 85 12.07 -5.98 -12.28
N ARG A 86 11.71 -6.82 -13.26
CA ARG A 86 12.28 -8.17 -13.36
C ARG A 86 13.78 -8.13 -13.66
N ASP A 87 14.20 -7.23 -14.53
CA ASP A 87 15.61 -7.11 -14.93
C ASP A 87 16.45 -6.55 -13.77
N ASP A 88 15.92 -5.62 -12.97
CA ASP A 88 16.57 -5.16 -11.74
C ASP A 88 16.79 -6.32 -10.76
N TRP A 89 15.76 -7.15 -10.50
CA TRP A 89 15.91 -8.31 -9.63
C TRP A 89 16.89 -9.34 -10.17
N LYS A 90 16.84 -9.66 -11.48
CA LYS A 90 17.81 -10.58 -12.11
C LYS A 90 19.24 -10.06 -11.99
N ALA A 91 19.45 -8.76 -12.20
CA ALA A 91 20.76 -8.14 -12.06
C ALA A 91 21.27 -8.21 -10.61
N MET A 92 20.41 -7.96 -9.63
CA MET A 92 20.77 -8.03 -8.21
C MET A 92 21.12 -9.45 -7.76
N PHE A 93 20.33 -10.47 -8.14
CA PHE A 93 20.58 -11.87 -7.76
C PHE A 93 21.59 -12.58 -8.70
N GLY A 94 21.93 -11.95 -9.82
CA GLY A 94 22.82 -12.56 -10.82
C GLY A 94 24.25 -12.70 -10.33
N SER A 95 24.90 -13.79 -10.74
CA SER A 95 26.34 -14.00 -10.61
C SER A 95 27.02 -13.79 -11.97
N SER A 96 28.17 -13.14 -12.00
CA SER A 96 28.99 -13.01 -13.21
C SER A 96 30.46 -13.18 -12.88
N GLU A 97 31.27 -13.58 -13.90
CA GLU A 97 32.73 -13.71 -13.77
C GLU A 97 33.43 -12.39 -13.46
N SER A 98 32.78 -11.25 -13.70
CA SER A 98 33.29 -9.89 -13.47
C SER A 98 32.85 -9.27 -12.15
N GLY A 99 32.07 -9.98 -11.34
CA GLY A 99 31.50 -9.53 -10.06
C GLY A 99 30.02 -9.84 -9.99
N GLY A 100 29.51 -10.34 -8.85
CA GLY A 100 28.11 -10.65 -8.63
C GLY A 100 27.26 -9.39 -8.41
N GLY A 101 25.94 -9.52 -8.56
CA GLY A 101 24.97 -8.49 -8.20
C GLY A 101 24.93 -8.22 -6.69
N ALA A 102 24.23 -7.19 -6.27
CA ALA A 102 24.15 -6.78 -4.86
C ALA A 102 23.55 -7.86 -3.92
N LEU A 103 22.90 -8.88 -4.49
CA LEU A 103 22.30 -10.02 -3.78
C LEU A 103 22.84 -11.35 -4.31
N ASP A 104 24.03 -11.36 -4.93
CA ASP A 104 24.64 -12.59 -5.39
C ASP A 104 24.83 -13.59 -4.25
N GLY A 105 24.41 -14.83 -4.47
CA GLY A 105 24.42 -15.90 -3.47
C GLY A 105 23.35 -15.76 -2.36
N VAL A 106 22.56 -14.71 -2.35
CA VAL A 106 21.45 -14.56 -1.39
C VAL A 106 20.26 -15.42 -1.83
N ARG A 107 19.83 -16.31 -0.95
CA ARG A 107 18.61 -17.12 -1.11
C ARG A 107 17.47 -16.48 -0.34
N LEU A 108 16.25 -16.46 -0.89
CA LEU A 108 15.08 -16.07 -0.11
C LEU A 108 14.56 -17.25 0.73
N THR A 109 14.27 -16.99 2.01
CA THR A 109 13.65 -17.95 2.93
C THR A 109 12.14 -17.87 2.86
N ARG A 110 11.60 -16.68 2.56
CA ARG A 110 10.19 -16.36 2.41
C ARG A 110 9.99 -15.06 1.64
N VAL A 111 8.83 -14.91 1.06
CA VAL A 111 8.31 -13.63 0.55
C VAL A 111 7.12 -13.23 1.42
N ILE A 112 7.11 -12.00 1.91
CA ILE A 112 6.00 -11.42 2.69
C ILE A 112 5.35 -10.34 1.81
N GLY A 113 4.07 -10.52 1.46
CA GLY A 113 3.27 -9.48 0.82
C GLY A 113 2.55 -8.66 1.86
N THR A 114 2.80 -7.35 1.90
CA THR A 114 2.10 -6.45 2.83
C THR A 114 0.63 -6.36 2.50
N HIS A 115 0.28 -6.24 1.22
CA HIS A 115 -1.08 -6.21 0.72
C HIS A 115 -1.15 -6.56 -0.77
N MET A 116 -2.35 -6.60 -1.36
CA MET A 116 -2.64 -7.19 -2.66
C MET A 116 -2.27 -6.31 -3.86
N HIS A 117 -1.90 -5.05 -3.70
CA HIS A 117 -1.65 -4.17 -4.83
C HIS A 117 -0.47 -4.65 -5.69
N PRO A 118 -0.54 -4.42 -7.02
CA PRO A 118 0.42 -5.02 -7.97
C PRO A 118 1.86 -4.58 -7.78
N ASP A 119 2.10 -3.38 -7.30
CA ASP A 119 3.44 -2.86 -7.03
C ASP A 119 4.06 -3.49 -5.77
N HIS A 120 3.29 -4.18 -4.96
CA HIS A 120 3.75 -4.94 -3.79
C HIS A 120 3.95 -6.42 -4.11
N ILE A 121 2.93 -7.07 -4.67
CA ILE A 121 2.97 -8.53 -4.91
C ILE A 121 3.15 -8.93 -6.36
N GLY A 122 3.43 -7.98 -7.25
CA GLY A 122 3.48 -8.23 -8.69
C GLY A 122 4.43 -9.36 -9.08
N LEU A 123 5.57 -9.44 -8.44
CA LEU A 123 6.57 -10.50 -8.67
C LEU A 123 6.62 -11.56 -7.57
N ALA A 124 5.67 -11.56 -6.60
CA ALA A 124 5.70 -12.50 -5.49
C ALA A 124 5.67 -13.97 -5.93
N GLY A 125 4.84 -14.33 -6.90
CA GLY A 125 4.81 -15.68 -7.45
C GLY A 125 6.12 -16.08 -8.11
N TRP A 126 6.69 -15.20 -8.93
CA TRP A 126 7.97 -15.45 -9.57
C TRP A 126 9.12 -15.61 -8.56
N MET A 127 9.16 -14.78 -7.52
CA MET A 127 10.16 -14.89 -6.44
C MET A 127 10.02 -16.20 -5.67
N CYS A 128 8.80 -16.59 -5.32
CA CYS A 128 8.54 -17.85 -4.62
C CYS A 128 8.99 -19.07 -5.46
N ASP A 129 8.68 -19.07 -6.75
CA ASP A 129 9.07 -20.16 -7.67
C ASP A 129 10.59 -20.20 -7.86
N HIS A 130 11.22 -19.04 -8.07
CA HIS A 130 12.65 -18.95 -8.33
C HIS A 130 13.51 -19.39 -7.14
N HIS A 131 13.11 -19.01 -5.93
CA HIS A 131 13.86 -19.31 -4.70
C HIS A 131 13.35 -20.55 -3.94
N GLY A 132 12.24 -21.16 -4.39
CA GLY A 132 11.64 -22.32 -3.73
C GLY A 132 11.11 -21.98 -2.31
N CYS A 133 10.64 -20.77 -2.08
CA CYS A 133 10.25 -20.28 -0.76
C CYS A 133 8.73 -20.00 -0.67
N PRO A 134 8.14 -20.02 0.55
CA PRO A 134 6.73 -19.74 0.74
C PRO A 134 6.38 -18.26 0.57
N LEU A 135 5.14 -17.99 0.14
CA LEU A 135 4.48 -16.70 0.26
C LEU A 135 3.78 -16.60 1.63
N GLU A 136 3.98 -15.49 2.32
CA GLU A 136 3.29 -15.15 3.56
C GLU A 136 2.46 -13.87 3.36
N MET A 137 1.15 -13.93 3.64
CA MET A 137 0.21 -12.82 3.48
C MET A 137 -0.94 -12.96 4.48
N THR A 138 -1.68 -11.90 4.71
CA THR A 138 -2.97 -12.00 5.40
C THR A 138 -4.02 -12.67 4.49
N ARG A 139 -5.09 -13.15 5.09
CA ARG A 139 -6.12 -13.90 4.35
C ARG A 139 -6.88 -12.98 3.39
N GLY A 140 -7.26 -11.79 3.84
CA GLY A 140 -7.97 -10.82 3.04
C GLY A 140 -7.20 -10.46 1.78
N GLU A 141 -5.93 -10.18 1.91
CA GLU A 141 -5.06 -9.78 0.81
C GLU A 141 -4.84 -10.91 -0.21
N TRP A 142 -4.53 -12.11 0.28
CA TRP A 142 -4.31 -13.26 -0.62
C TRP A 142 -5.58 -13.63 -1.40
N LEU A 143 -6.75 -13.68 -0.72
CA LEU A 143 -8.02 -14.00 -1.37
C LEU A 143 -8.40 -12.93 -2.40
N THR A 144 -8.24 -11.64 -2.08
CA THR A 144 -8.55 -10.54 -3.00
C THR A 144 -7.64 -10.56 -4.22
N ALA A 145 -6.33 -10.75 -4.04
CA ALA A 145 -5.40 -10.90 -5.16
C ALA A 145 -5.76 -12.08 -6.07
N ARG A 146 -6.09 -13.24 -5.47
CA ARG A 146 -6.51 -14.45 -6.21
C ARG A 146 -7.82 -14.24 -6.95
N MET A 147 -8.79 -13.57 -6.32
CA MET A 147 -10.08 -13.24 -6.94
C MET A 147 -9.88 -12.32 -8.15
N LEU A 148 -9.15 -11.21 -7.98
CA LEU A 148 -8.89 -10.24 -9.05
C LEU A 148 -8.10 -10.86 -10.22
N ALA A 149 -7.17 -11.77 -9.93
CA ALA A 149 -6.42 -12.48 -10.97
C ALA A 149 -7.27 -13.55 -11.69
N ALA A 150 -8.18 -14.21 -10.98
CA ALA A 150 -9.05 -15.25 -11.54
C ALA A 150 -10.23 -14.65 -12.33
N ASP A 151 -10.74 -13.49 -11.90
CA ASP A 151 -11.87 -12.80 -12.57
C ASP A 151 -11.43 -11.95 -13.77
N ALA A 152 -10.39 -12.38 -14.48
CA ALA A 152 -9.97 -11.72 -15.71
C ALA A 152 -10.90 -12.09 -16.87
N ARG A 153 -11.56 -11.09 -17.45
CA ARG A 153 -12.52 -11.21 -18.56
C ARG A 153 -12.13 -10.27 -19.69
N ASP A 154 -12.56 -10.60 -20.92
CA ASP A 154 -12.32 -9.72 -22.08
C ASP A 154 -13.19 -8.45 -22.00
N ALA A 155 -14.43 -8.61 -21.53
CA ALA A 155 -15.37 -7.49 -21.35
C ALA A 155 -15.48 -7.10 -19.87
N VAL A 156 -15.69 -5.81 -19.64
CA VAL A 156 -16.02 -5.29 -18.31
C VAL A 156 -17.41 -5.79 -17.89
N PRO A 157 -17.58 -6.31 -16.65
CA PRO A 157 -18.87 -6.75 -16.13
C PRO A 157 -19.93 -5.64 -16.13
N ASP A 158 -21.19 -6.03 -16.36
CA ASP A 158 -22.32 -5.08 -16.35
C ASP A 158 -22.48 -4.41 -14.98
N GLU A 159 -22.18 -5.10 -13.89
CA GLU A 159 -22.19 -4.57 -12.54
C GLU A 159 -21.20 -3.43 -12.37
N MET A 160 -20.01 -3.53 -12.98
CA MET A 160 -19.03 -2.45 -12.95
C MET A 160 -19.46 -1.24 -13.78
N ILE A 161 -20.09 -1.50 -14.94
CA ILE A 161 -20.66 -0.43 -15.78
C ILE A 161 -21.78 0.29 -15.04
N ALA A 162 -22.65 -0.46 -14.35
CA ALA A 162 -23.70 0.10 -13.50
C ALA A 162 -23.13 0.93 -12.35
N PHE A 163 -22.05 0.45 -11.70
CA PHE A 163 -21.34 1.17 -10.65
C PHE A 163 -20.75 2.50 -11.14
N TRP A 164 -20.08 2.51 -12.30
CA TRP A 164 -19.57 3.76 -12.90
C TRP A 164 -20.68 4.76 -13.20
N ARG A 165 -21.80 4.27 -13.75
CA ARG A 165 -22.99 5.11 -14.01
C ARG A 165 -23.55 5.68 -12.71
N ALA A 166 -23.69 4.82 -11.69
CA ALA A 166 -24.17 5.24 -10.37
C ALA A 166 -23.26 6.30 -9.73
N ALA A 167 -21.94 6.20 -9.90
CA ALA A 167 -20.97 7.18 -9.44
C ALA A 167 -21.01 8.50 -10.23
N GLY A 168 -21.70 8.55 -11.39
CA GLY A 168 -21.88 9.76 -12.20
C GLY A 168 -20.93 9.89 -13.40
N TRP A 169 -20.29 8.79 -13.86
CA TRP A 169 -19.49 8.83 -15.09
C TRP A 169 -20.37 9.13 -16.30
N ASP A 170 -19.87 9.96 -17.18
CA ASP A 170 -20.50 10.22 -18.49
C ASP A 170 -20.30 9.04 -19.47
N ALA A 171 -21.00 9.09 -20.59
CA ALA A 171 -20.96 8.03 -21.59
C ALA A 171 -19.54 7.83 -22.16
N GLU A 172 -18.77 8.90 -22.35
CA GLU A 172 -17.42 8.83 -22.90
C GLU A 172 -16.45 8.17 -21.91
N ALA A 173 -16.54 8.50 -20.62
CA ALA A 173 -15.77 7.86 -19.56
C ALA A 173 -16.08 6.37 -19.44
N ILE A 174 -17.35 5.99 -19.54
CA ILE A 174 -17.78 4.58 -19.53
C ILE A 174 -17.20 3.83 -20.74
N GLU A 175 -17.27 4.39 -21.94
CA GLU A 175 -16.71 3.73 -23.12
C GLU A 175 -15.17 3.61 -23.04
N ARG A 176 -14.46 4.59 -22.51
CA ARG A 176 -13.02 4.47 -22.21
C ARG A 176 -12.76 3.37 -21.19
N GLY A 177 -13.58 3.27 -20.15
CA GLY A 177 -13.49 2.19 -19.16
C GLY A 177 -13.66 0.80 -19.78
N LYS A 178 -14.69 0.62 -20.61
CA LYS A 178 -14.92 -0.62 -21.36
C LYS A 178 -13.74 -0.99 -22.26
N ALA A 179 -13.16 -0.02 -22.96
CA ALA A 179 -12.01 -0.23 -23.86
C ALA A 179 -10.75 -0.74 -23.13
N ARG A 180 -10.59 -0.46 -21.84
CA ARG A 180 -9.48 -0.99 -21.00
C ARG A 180 -9.64 -2.48 -20.69
N GLY A 181 -10.85 -3.01 -20.74
CA GLY A 181 -11.18 -4.39 -20.37
C GLY A 181 -11.11 -4.64 -18.86
N TRP A 182 -11.26 -5.92 -18.47
CA TRP A 182 -11.35 -6.34 -17.07
C TRP A 182 -10.19 -7.25 -16.61
N SER A 183 -9.13 -7.35 -17.39
CA SER A 183 -7.99 -8.24 -17.10
C SER A 183 -6.71 -7.51 -16.65
N GLY A 184 -6.82 -6.22 -16.31
CA GLY A 184 -5.67 -5.36 -15.99
C GLY A 184 -4.81 -5.90 -14.86
N PHE A 185 -5.42 -6.31 -13.76
CA PHE A 185 -4.73 -6.83 -12.58
C PHE A 185 -3.87 -8.07 -12.90
N ARG A 186 -4.46 -9.07 -13.60
CA ARG A 186 -3.77 -10.31 -13.98
C ARG A 186 -2.53 -10.06 -14.84
N ARG A 187 -2.51 -8.99 -15.64
CA ARG A 187 -1.38 -8.69 -16.54
C ARG A 187 -0.16 -8.12 -15.83
N ILE A 188 -0.35 -7.52 -14.67
CA ILE A 188 0.68 -6.80 -13.93
C ILE A 188 1.12 -7.51 -12.64
N ILE A 189 0.68 -8.76 -12.45
CA ILE A 189 1.19 -9.66 -11.42
C ILE A 189 1.61 -10.99 -12.05
N THR A 190 2.54 -11.71 -11.40
CA THR A 190 2.79 -13.11 -11.67
C THR A 190 1.76 -13.99 -10.96
N PRO A 191 1.43 -15.19 -11.45
CA PRO A 191 0.53 -16.09 -10.74
C PRO A 191 1.03 -16.36 -9.32
N LEU A 192 0.20 -16.07 -8.33
CA LEU A 192 0.51 -16.36 -6.93
C LEU A 192 0.48 -17.87 -6.66
N PRO A 193 1.31 -18.38 -5.73
CA PRO A 193 1.24 -19.77 -5.26
C PRO A 193 -0.18 -20.17 -4.83
N LEU A 194 -0.56 -21.42 -5.07
CA LEU A 194 -1.86 -21.95 -4.62
C LEU A 194 -1.98 -21.98 -3.10
N GLY A 195 -0.87 -22.28 -2.42
CA GLY A 195 -0.77 -22.25 -0.97
C GLY A 195 0.02 -21.03 -0.51
N TYR A 196 -0.35 -20.51 0.66
CA TYR A 196 0.37 -19.44 1.34
C TYR A 196 0.42 -19.71 2.84
N ARG A 197 1.36 -19.07 3.55
CA ARG A 197 1.36 -19.05 5.01
C ARG A 197 0.58 -17.83 5.48
N ARG A 198 -0.47 -18.05 6.27
CA ARG A 198 -1.32 -16.97 6.73
C ARG A 198 -0.63 -16.13 7.79
N LEU A 199 -0.59 -14.81 7.57
CA LEU A 199 -0.30 -13.81 8.61
C LEU A 199 -1.61 -13.45 9.33
N VAL A 200 -1.49 -13.17 10.63
CA VAL A 200 -2.63 -12.81 11.50
C VAL A 200 -2.21 -11.62 12.38
N ASP A 201 -3.14 -10.71 12.63
CA ASP A 201 -2.92 -9.58 13.54
C ASP A 201 -2.42 -10.03 14.91
N GLY A 202 -1.40 -9.37 15.43
CA GLY A 202 -0.76 -9.71 16.70
C GLY A 202 0.18 -10.92 16.65
N GLN A 203 0.21 -11.69 15.54
CA GLN A 203 1.15 -12.80 15.37
C GLN A 203 2.59 -12.30 15.45
N VAL A 204 3.46 -13.08 16.11
CA VAL A 204 4.89 -12.82 16.13
C VAL A 204 5.62 -13.83 15.25
N LEU A 205 6.32 -13.33 14.24
CA LEU A 205 7.23 -14.10 13.41
C LEU A 205 8.64 -14.01 13.99
N THR A 206 9.42 -15.07 13.84
CA THR A 206 10.87 -14.99 14.02
C THR A 206 11.51 -14.89 12.64
N ILE A 207 12.24 -13.80 12.39
CA ILE A 207 12.99 -13.56 11.15
C ILE A 207 14.38 -13.10 11.56
N GLY A 208 15.42 -13.79 11.12
CA GLY A 208 16.80 -13.48 11.48
C GLY A 208 17.08 -13.51 12.98
N GLY A 209 16.43 -14.43 13.71
CA GLY A 209 16.51 -14.52 15.16
C GLY A 209 15.78 -13.41 15.93
N ARG A 210 15.13 -12.46 15.24
CA ARG A 210 14.42 -11.31 15.82
C ARG A 210 12.91 -11.48 15.76
N ARG A 211 12.21 -10.79 16.65
CA ARG A 211 10.75 -10.88 16.82
C ARG A 211 10.07 -9.76 16.02
N TRP A 212 9.30 -10.16 15.03
CA TRP A 212 8.50 -9.25 14.20
C TRP A 212 7.01 -9.49 14.47
N GLN A 213 6.34 -8.51 15.06
CA GLN A 213 4.89 -8.59 15.28
C GLN A 213 4.14 -8.08 14.05
N ILE A 214 3.16 -8.84 13.59
CA ILE A 214 2.23 -8.41 12.54
C ILE A 214 1.21 -7.46 13.16
N VAL A 215 1.05 -6.29 12.55
CA VAL A 215 0.04 -5.30 12.91
C VAL A 215 -0.79 -5.03 11.66
N THR A 216 -2.05 -5.48 11.65
CA THR A 216 -2.90 -5.25 10.48
C THR A 216 -3.57 -3.89 10.52
N GLY A 217 -3.76 -3.30 9.34
CA GLY A 217 -4.59 -2.13 9.10
C GLY A 217 -5.52 -2.38 7.91
N ASN A 218 -6.65 -1.70 7.86
CA ASN A 218 -7.70 -1.84 6.85
C ASN A 218 -7.94 -0.49 6.17
N GLY A 219 -8.78 -0.47 5.16
CA GLY A 219 -9.26 0.74 4.49
C GLY A 219 -8.57 1.03 3.17
N HIS A 220 -7.24 1.03 3.11
CA HIS A 220 -6.48 1.07 1.87
C HIS A 220 -6.59 -0.25 1.11
N SER A 221 -6.53 -1.35 1.84
CA SER A 221 -6.74 -2.71 1.37
C SER A 221 -7.42 -3.54 2.48
N PRO A 222 -7.90 -4.76 2.21
CA PRO A 222 -8.76 -5.49 3.14
C PRO A 222 -8.13 -5.87 4.48
N GLU A 223 -6.83 -6.18 4.52
CA GLU A 223 -6.15 -6.68 5.71
C GLU A 223 -4.63 -6.45 5.59
N HIS A 224 -4.22 -5.19 5.34
CA HIS A 224 -2.82 -4.81 5.12
C HIS A 224 -1.94 -5.21 6.31
N ALA A 225 -0.78 -5.83 6.08
CA ALA A 225 0.17 -6.24 7.12
C ALA A 225 1.33 -5.24 7.25
N CYS A 226 1.48 -4.65 8.44
CA CYS A 226 2.72 -3.98 8.87
C CYS A 226 3.54 -4.97 9.73
N LEU A 227 4.87 -4.80 9.75
CA LEU A 227 5.78 -5.61 10.56
C LEU A 227 6.50 -4.72 11.58
N LEU A 228 6.31 -5.01 12.86
CA LEU A 228 6.88 -4.27 13.99
C LEU A 228 8.01 -5.07 14.65
N ASP A 229 9.22 -4.55 14.64
CA ASP A 229 10.31 -4.94 15.55
C ASP A 229 10.36 -3.92 16.70
N ALA A 230 9.67 -4.25 17.79
CA ALA A 230 9.58 -3.36 18.94
C ALA A 230 10.90 -3.21 19.71
N GLU A 231 11.81 -4.18 19.59
CA GLU A 231 13.11 -4.15 20.30
C GLU A 231 14.05 -3.12 19.66
N ARG A 232 14.01 -3.00 18.32
CA ARG A 232 14.80 -2.01 17.58
C ARG A 232 14.04 -0.71 17.29
N GLY A 233 12.76 -0.65 17.60
CA GLY A 233 11.92 0.49 17.27
C GLY A 233 11.71 0.68 15.77
N ILE A 234 11.51 -0.41 15.01
CA ILE A 234 11.35 -0.38 13.56
C ILE A 234 9.94 -0.84 13.18
N LEU A 235 9.29 -0.10 12.28
CA LEU A 235 8.00 -0.45 11.68
C LEU A 235 8.11 -0.46 10.16
N ILE A 236 8.04 -1.61 9.51
CA ILE A 236 7.77 -1.70 8.07
C ILE A 236 6.26 -1.46 7.91
N SER A 237 5.89 -0.30 7.39
CA SER A 237 4.50 0.15 7.36
C SER A 237 3.77 -0.17 6.06
N GLY A 238 4.47 -0.63 5.03
CA GLY A 238 3.86 -0.76 3.71
C GLY A 238 3.22 0.54 3.28
N ASP A 239 2.01 0.45 2.74
CA ASP A 239 1.18 1.60 2.37
C ASP A 239 0.27 2.08 3.50
N GLN A 240 0.26 1.40 4.65
CA GLN A 240 -0.59 1.81 5.76
C GLN A 240 -0.17 3.17 6.36
N VAL A 241 1.13 3.54 6.30
CA VAL A 241 1.58 4.88 6.71
C VAL A 241 2.68 5.36 5.76
N LEU A 242 2.34 6.37 4.95
CA LEU A 242 3.26 7.01 4.02
C LEU A 242 3.64 8.42 4.50
N PRO A 243 4.88 8.89 4.30
CA PRO A 243 5.35 10.13 4.92
C PRO A 243 4.74 11.41 4.36
N ARG A 244 4.36 11.41 3.06
CA ARG A 244 4.00 12.66 2.35
C ARG A 244 2.62 12.67 1.74
N ILE A 245 2.08 11.50 1.41
CA ILE A 245 0.76 11.33 0.78
C ILE A 245 -0.10 10.44 1.66
N SER A 246 -1.42 10.59 1.59
CA SER A 246 -2.35 9.59 2.07
C SER A 246 -2.41 8.46 1.05
N SER A 247 -2.49 7.22 1.51
CA SER A 247 -2.81 6.09 0.66
C SER A 247 -4.21 6.26 0.08
N ASN A 248 -4.45 5.74 -1.11
CA ASN A 248 -5.78 5.79 -1.72
C ASN A 248 -6.74 4.88 -0.93
N ILE A 249 -7.89 5.39 -0.56
CA ILE A 249 -8.94 4.67 0.16
C ILE A 249 -10.16 4.64 -0.73
N SER A 250 -10.46 3.47 -1.29
CA SER A 250 -11.48 3.36 -2.34
C SER A 250 -12.64 2.47 -1.94
N LEU A 251 -13.86 2.99 -2.10
CA LEU A 251 -15.07 2.17 -2.17
C LEU A 251 -15.16 1.55 -3.56
N GLY A 252 -15.23 0.23 -3.62
CA GLY A 252 -15.26 -0.53 -4.86
C GLY A 252 -16.59 -1.25 -5.12
N VAL A 253 -16.76 -1.75 -6.35
CA VAL A 253 -17.95 -2.52 -6.79
C VAL A 253 -18.09 -3.85 -6.04
N THR A 254 -16.99 -4.39 -5.52
CA THR A 254 -16.98 -5.67 -4.80
C THR A 254 -17.60 -5.57 -3.41
N GLU A 255 -17.62 -4.38 -2.81
CA GLU A 255 -18.18 -4.12 -1.48
C GLU A 255 -18.83 -2.73 -1.44
N PRO A 256 -19.92 -2.50 -2.21
CA PRO A 256 -20.48 -1.16 -2.45
C PRO A 256 -21.13 -0.52 -1.22
N GLU A 257 -21.37 -1.28 -0.14
CA GLU A 257 -21.90 -0.82 1.15
C GLU A 257 -20.85 -0.79 2.26
N GLY A 258 -19.57 -1.10 1.95
CA GLY A 258 -18.46 -1.01 2.88
C GLY A 258 -18.18 0.43 3.32
N ASP A 259 -17.41 0.58 4.40
CA ASP A 259 -16.95 1.89 4.91
C ASP A 259 -15.40 1.89 5.01
N PRO A 260 -14.70 1.86 3.86
CA PRO A 260 -13.24 1.76 3.88
C PRO A 260 -12.55 2.97 4.54
N LEU A 261 -13.19 4.15 4.55
CA LEU A 261 -12.63 5.29 5.26
C LEU A 261 -12.80 5.16 6.78
N GLY A 262 -13.91 4.56 7.25
CA GLY A 262 -14.06 4.20 8.65
C GLY A 262 -13.00 3.21 9.11
N ASP A 263 -12.83 2.13 8.35
CA ASP A 263 -11.79 1.12 8.59
C ASP A 263 -10.37 1.71 8.62
N TRP A 264 -10.11 2.69 7.74
CA TRP A 264 -8.84 3.42 7.72
C TRP A 264 -8.62 4.25 8.98
N LEU A 265 -9.61 5.04 9.40
CA LEU A 265 -9.53 5.87 10.60
C LEU A 265 -9.34 5.01 11.86
N ASP A 266 -10.03 3.88 11.97
CA ASP A 266 -9.84 2.91 13.04
C ASP A 266 -8.43 2.31 13.03
N SER A 267 -7.89 2.04 11.83
CA SER A 267 -6.52 1.56 11.67
C SER A 267 -5.49 2.59 12.08
N LEU A 268 -5.69 3.88 11.78
CA LEU A 268 -4.82 4.96 12.27
C LEU A 268 -4.85 5.04 13.80
N ALA A 269 -6.04 4.94 14.41
CA ALA A 269 -6.20 4.93 15.87
C ALA A 269 -5.52 3.72 16.53
N LYS A 270 -5.58 2.53 15.89
CA LYS A 270 -4.87 1.32 16.32
C LYS A 270 -3.36 1.52 16.25
N LEU A 271 -2.82 2.00 15.13
CA LEU A 271 -1.39 2.25 14.96
C LEU A 271 -0.85 3.30 15.94
N LYS A 272 -1.68 4.22 16.38
CA LYS A 272 -1.31 5.22 17.40
C LYS A 272 -1.09 4.61 18.79
N GLN A 273 -1.46 3.36 19.04
CA GLN A 273 -1.13 2.62 20.28
C GLN A 273 0.31 2.08 20.25
N LEU A 274 0.99 2.07 19.10
CA LEU A 274 2.39 1.69 18.98
C LEU A 274 3.30 2.80 19.56
N PRO A 275 4.57 2.49 19.91
CA PRO A 275 5.52 3.50 20.34
C PRO A 275 5.66 4.67 19.34
N ALA A 276 5.77 5.89 19.84
CA ALA A 276 5.83 7.10 19.00
C ALA A 276 7.19 7.30 18.31
N ASP A 277 8.24 6.72 18.89
CA ASP A 277 9.64 6.88 18.51
C ASP A 277 10.14 5.82 17.50
N LEU A 278 9.20 5.14 16.84
CA LEU A 278 9.52 4.17 15.80
C LEU A 278 10.14 4.85 14.57
N THR A 279 11.13 4.17 13.99
CA THR A 279 11.56 4.41 12.62
C THR A 279 10.62 3.69 11.68
N VAL A 280 9.99 4.44 10.80
CA VAL A 280 9.00 3.93 9.85
C VAL A 280 9.64 3.72 8.48
N LEU A 281 9.46 2.54 7.96
CA LEU A 281 9.95 2.05 6.67
C LEU A 281 8.75 1.90 5.72
N PRO A 282 8.40 2.96 4.96
CA PRO A 282 7.22 2.96 4.11
C PRO A 282 7.51 2.33 2.75
N SER A 283 6.48 1.86 2.04
CA SER A 283 6.67 1.37 0.67
C SER A 283 6.88 2.49 -0.34
N HIS A 284 6.39 3.70 -0.07
CA HIS A 284 6.63 4.86 -0.94
C HIS A 284 7.18 6.05 -0.14
N GLY A 285 8.13 6.76 -0.74
CA GLY A 285 8.81 7.88 -0.12
C GLY A 285 10.04 7.46 0.69
N ASP A 286 10.42 8.28 1.64
CA ASP A 286 11.66 8.13 2.40
C ASP A 286 11.38 7.54 3.79
N VAL A 287 12.36 6.84 4.36
CA VAL A 287 12.36 6.38 5.76
C VAL A 287 12.22 7.58 6.68
N PHE A 288 11.39 7.49 7.71
CA PHE A 288 11.10 8.63 8.59
C PHE A 288 10.87 8.22 10.04
N THR A 289 10.95 9.18 10.95
CA THR A 289 10.50 9.11 12.34
C THR A 289 9.41 10.14 12.59
N GLY A 290 8.64 9.96 13.68
CA GLY A 290 7.50 10.83 13.98
C GLY A 290 6.15 10.18 13.62
N LEU A 291 6.03 8.87 13.83
CA LEU A 291 4.82 8.09 13.51
C LEU A 291 3.54 8.77 13.97
N HIS A 292 3.44 9.16 15.25
CA HIS A 292 2.22 9.77 15.79
C HIS A 292 1.89 11.13 15.15
N VAL A 293 2.91 11.93 14.84
CA VAL A 293 2.71 13.21 14.12
C VAL A 293 2.09 12.94 12.74
N ARG A 294 2.57 11.89 12.05
CA ARG A 294 2.02 11.53 10.74
C ARG A 294 0.60 10.98 10.84
N LEU A 295 0.32 10.10 11.80
CA LEU A 295 -1.02 9.55 12.01
C LEU A 295 -2.05 10.64 12.32
N ASP A 296 -1.69 11.61 13.18
CA ASP A 296 -2.55 12.78 13.49
C ASP A 296 -2.78 13.66 12.25
N ALA A 297 -1.78 13.79 11.39
CA ALA A 297 -1.94 14.56 10.16
C ALA A 297 -2.86 13.85 9.16
N LEU A 298 -2.76 12.52 9.03
CA LEU A 298 -3.64 11.71 8.17
C LEU A 298 -5.09 11.75 8.67
N ASP A 299 -5.34 11.52 9.97
CA ASP A 299 -6.67 11.58 10.56
C ASP A 299 -7.31 12.96 10.31
N ARG A 300 -6.58 14.03 10.62
CA ARG A 300 -7.05 15.41 10.42
C ARG A 300 -7.37 15.69 8.95
N GLU A 301 -6.50 15.31 8.02
CA GLU A 301 -6.69 15.55 6.59
C GLU A 301 -8.00 14.92 6.09
N HIS A 302 -8.34 13.70 6.52
CA HIS A 302 -9.60 13.07 6.14
C HIS A 302 -10.82 13.72 6.82
N ARG A 303 -10.72 14.10 8.08
CA ARG A 303 -11.83 14.81 8.77
C ARG A 303 -12.11 16.17 8.16
N ASP A 304 -11.07 16.93 7.84
CA ASP A 304 -11.22 18.24 7.18
C ASP A 304 -11.92 18.07 5.81
N ARG A 305 -11.55 17.03 5.04
CA ARG A 305 -12.21 16.70 3.75
C ARG A 305 -13.66 16.29 3.92
N LEU A 306 -14.01 15.52 4.97
CA LEU A 306 -15.39 15.17 5.28
C LEU A 306 -16.21 16.42 5.59
N ASP A 307 -15.68 17.34 6.39
CA ASP A 307 -16.36 18.59 6.74
C ASP A 307 -16.56 19.48 5.51
N GLU A 308 -15.56 19.61 4.64
CA GLU A 308 -15.67 20.35 3.37
C GLU A 308 -16.72 19.73 2.44
N LEU A 309 -16.77 18.39 2.34
CA LEU A 309 -17.77 17.68 1.54
C LEU A 309 -19.18 17.83 2.10
N GLU A 310 -19.38 17.76 3.41
CA GLU A 310 -20.69 17.97 4.02
C GLU A 310 -21.25 19.36 3.67
N VAL A 311 -20.42 20.40 3.73
CA VAL A 311 -20.82 21.75 3.31
C VAL A 311 -21.20 21.75 1.83
N PHE A 312 -20.37 21.14 0.98
CA PHE A 312 -20.56 21.14 -0.48
C PHE A 312 -21.83 20.42 -0.93
N ILE A 313 -22.13 19.26 -0.33
CA ILE A 313 -23.38 18.51 -0.62
C ILE A 313 -24.61 19.17 0.03
N GLY A 314 -24.40 20.07 0.99
CA GLY A 314 -25.44 20.91 1.62
C GLY A 314 -25.91 22.05 0.72
N GLU A 315 -25.08 22.54 -0.20
CA GLU A 315 -25.46 23.58 -1.16
C GLU A 315 -26.43 23.06 -2.23
N ALA A 316 -26.22 21.83 -2.70
CA ALA A 316 -27.08 21.11 -3.64
C ALA A 316 -26.69 19.64 -3.65
N PRO A 317 -27.56 18.69 -4.05
CA PRO A 317 -27.20 17.30 -4.28
C PRO A 317 -26.03 17.16 -5.26
N ARG A 318 -25.08 16.27 -4.96
CA ARG A 318 -23.86 16.03 -5.75
C ARG A 318 -23.66 14.53 -6.04
N ARG A 319 -23.10 14.23 -7.21
CA ARG A 319 -22.62 12.88 -7.54
C ARG A 319 -21.17 12.74 -7.06
N SER A 320 -20.63 11.53 -7.04
CA SER A 320 -19.22 11.31 -6.69
C SER A 320 -18.26 12.13 -7.55
N VAL A 321 -18.46 12.17 -8.86
CA VAL A 321 -17.59 12.91 -9.80
C VAL A 321 -17.62 14.43 -9.58
N ASP A 322 -18.70 14.98 -9.04
CA ASP A 322 -18.84 16.41 -8.75
C ASP A 322 -17.98 16.84 -7.53
N CYS A 323 -17.57 15.87 -6.69
CA CYS A 323 -16.82 16.11 -5.47
C CYS A 323 -15.29 16.19 -5.68
N PHE A 324 -14.79 15.84 -6.85
CA PHE A 324 -13.34 15.79 -7.11
C PHE A 324 -12.61 17.08 -6.79
N GLY A 325 -13.20 18.23 -7.15
CA GLY A 325 -12.59 19.55 -6.89
C GLY A 325 -12.47 19.92 -5.41
N ARG A 326 -13.16 19.18 -4.50
CA ARG A 326 -13.04 19.36 -3.06
C ARG A 326 -12.03 18.38 -2.43
N LEU A 327 -11.86 17.20 -3.03
CA LEU A 327 -10.98 16.16 -2.52
C LEU A 327 -9.55 16.26 -3.07
N PHE A 328 -9.41 16.70 -4.33
CA PHE A 328 -8.14 16.66 -5.03
C PHE A 328 -7.67 18.06 -5.44
N ARG A 329 -6.39 18.35 -5.17
CA ARG A 329 -5.78 19.66 -5.50
C ARG A 329 -5.50 19.83 -6.99
N ARG A 330 -5.56 18.75 -7.78
CA ARG A 330 -5.31 18.74 -9.22
C ARG A 330 -6.53 18.23 -9.97
N ALA A 331 -6.67 18.62 -11.22
CA ALA A 331 -7.68 18.05 -12.11
C ALA A 331 -7.45 16.53 -12.27
N ILE A 332 -8.53 15.76 -12.29
CA ILE A 332 -8.51 14.32 -12.45
C ILE A 332 -8.56 13.99 -13.92
N GLY A 333 -7.46 13.42 -14.44
CA GLY A 333 -7.39 12.90 -15.81
C GLY A 333 -8.04 11.51 -15.95
N PRO A 334 -8.24 11.05 -17.20
CA PRO A 334 -8.89 9.76 -17.47
C PRO A 334 -8.20 8.56 -16.81
N GLU A 335 -6.89 8.62 -16.64
CA GLU A 335 -6.07 7.53 -16.02
C GLU A 335 -6.31 7.38 -14.53
N LEU A 336 -6.69 8.46 -13.84
CA LEU A 336 -6.93 8.48 -12.39
C LEU A 336 -8.42 8.45 -12.03
N LEU A 337 -9.31 8.48 -13.03
CA LEU A 337 -10.74 8.61 -12.80
C LEU A 337 -11.31 7.51 -11.89
N GLY A 338 -10.89 6.25 -12.08
CA GLY A 338 -11.34 5.13 -11.26
C GLY A 338 -10.93 5.29 -9.79
N MET A 339 -9.66 5.60 -9.53
CA MET A 339 -9.15 5.81 -8.18
C MET A 339 -9.83 6.99 -7.49
N ALA A 340 -9.95 8.12 -8.20
CA ALA A 340 -10.61 9.31 -7.68
C ALA A 340 -12.10 9.07 -7.38
N THR A 341 -12.78 8.27 -8.21
CA THR A 341 -14.18 7.88 -7.98
C THR A 341 -14.31 7.05 -6.71
N GLY A 342 -13.46 6.03 -6.55
CA GLY A 342 -13.46 5.18 -5.35
C GLY A 342 -13.18 5.98 -4.07
N GLU A 343 -12.20 6.89 -4.08
CA GLU A 343 -11.88 7.74 -2.94
C GLU A 343 -13.00 8.74 -2.63
N SER A 344 -13.63 9.31 -3.65
CA SER A 344 -14.78 10.19 -3.46
C SER A 344 -15.97 9.44 -2.85
N LEU A 345 -16.27 8.23 -3.35
CA LEU A 345 -17.32 7.38 -2.81
C LEU A 345 -17.03 6.96 -1.36
N ALA A 346 -15.78 6.65 -1.03
CA ALA A 346 -15.38 6.31 0.34
C ALA A 346 -15.68 7.46 1.32
N HIS A 347 -15.39 8.71 0.95
CA HIS A 347 -15.71 9.88 1.78
C HIS A 347 -17.22 10.13 1.87
N LEU A 348 -17.95 10.04 0.78
CA LEU A 348 -19.41 10.19 0.77
C LEU A 348 -20.09 9.08 1.58
N ARG A 349 -19.62 7.85 1.47
CA ARG A 349 -20.11 6.72 2.26
C ARG A 349 -19.85 6.92 3.75
N ARG A 350 -18.68 7.42 4.12
CA ARG A 350 -18.38 7.75 5.53
C ARG A 350 -19.34 8.78 6.08
N LEU A 351 -19.68 9.83 5.32
CA LEU A 351 -20.70 10.81 5.73
C LEU A 351 -22.09 10.15 5.89
N GLU A 352 -22.47 9.17 5.03
CA GLU A 352 -23.72 8.41 5.22
C GLU A 352 -23.68 7.62 6.54
N VAL A 353 -22.58 6.87 6.81
CA VAL A 353 -22.44 6.07 8.02
C VAL A 353 -22.48 6.94 9.28
N GLU A 354 -21.91 8.15 9.22
CA GLU A 354 -21.99 9.13 10.30
C GLU A 354 -23.36 9.83 10.42
N GLY A 355 -24.30 9.55 9.51
CA GLY A 355 -25.62 10.21 9.48
C GLY A 355 -25.58 11.68 9.04
N ARG A 356 -24.48 12.13 8.42
CA ARG A 356 -24.23 13.50 7.91
C ARG A 356 -24.69 13.68 6.46
N ALA A 357 -24.80 12.59 5.70
CA ALA A 357 -25.29 12.60 4.33
C ALA A 357 -26.40 11.58 4.11
N VAL A 358 -27.21 11.82 3.08
CA VAL A 358 -28.22 10.91 2.56
C VAL A 358 -27.94 10.69 1.08
N LYS A 359 -27.99 9.43 0.66
CA LYS A 359 -27.87 9.00 -0.74
C LYS A 359 -29.25 8.78 -1.34
N ASP A 360 -29.61 9.52 -2.35
CA ASP A 360 -30.80 9.31 -3.17
C ASP A 360 -30.37 8.67 -4.51
N VAL A 361 -31.24 7.83 -5.08
CA VAL A 361 -30.98 7.20 -6.39
C VAL A 361 -31.97 7.77 -7.40
N VAL A 362 -31.46 8.47 -8.42
CA VAL A 362 -32.26 9.04 -9.50
C VAL A 362 -31.76 8.53 -10.85
N ASP A 363 -32.58 7.82 -11.59
CA ASP A 363 -32.23 7.21 -12.88
C ASP A 363 -30.94 6.34 -12.83
N GLY A 364 -30.75 5.62 -11.69
CA GLY A 364 -29.59 4.77 -11.46
C GLY A 364 -28.31 5.51 -11.08
N VAL A 365 -28.36 6.81 -10.86
CA VAL A 365 -27.23 7.66 -10.41
C VAL A 365 -27.38 7.98 -8.93
N TRP A 366 -26.30 7.90 -8.18
CA TRP A 366 -26.23 8.24 -6.75
C TRP A 366 -26.02 9.75 -6.56
N TRP A 367 -26.96 10.36 -5.86
CA TRP A 367 -26.92 11.77 -5.48
C TRP A 367 -26.84 11.88 -3.97
N TYR A 368 -25.86 12.61 -3.51
CA TYR A 368 -25.61 12.81 -2.09
C TYR A 368 -25.99 14.24 -1.71
N ARG A 369 -26.77 14.35 -0.63
CA ARG A 369 -27.13 15.64 0.00
C ARG A 369 -26.87 15.58 1.49
N LYS A 370 -26.73 16.74 2.13
CA LYS A 370 -26.62 16.83 3.59
C LYS A 370 -27.88 16.23 4.23
N ALA A 371 -27.68 15.48 5.32
CA ALA A 371 -28.79 15.04 6.18
C ALA A 371 -29.46 16.24 6.86
N ALA A 372 -30.76 16.11 7.14
CA ALA A 372 -31.53 17.18 7.77
C ALA A 372 -31.18 17.38 9.25
#